data_90c363eccae5a35d854b48342c0ef2cf
#
_entry.id   90c363eccae5a35d854b48342c0ef2cf
#
_cell.length_a   1.000
_cell.length_b   1.000
_cell.length_c   1.000
_cell.angle_alpha   90.00
_cell.angle_beta   90.00
_cell.angle_gamma   90.00
#
_symmetry.space_group_name_H-M   'P 1'
#
loop_
_entity.id
_entity.type
_entity.pdbx_description
1 polymer ?
#
loop_
_entity_poly.entity_id
_entity_poly.type
_entity_poly.pdbx_seq_one_letter_code
_entity_poly.pdbx_strand_id
1 'polypeptide(L)'
;KDERECLIIHAPHLQQQTFVTNDIIQLTDATHFEWLGRHDNVINSGGIKLFPEKIESRIAPLIPQRFFITSEPDSRLGQKAVLVIESASWSATECQKLLRQLRSCLSPYEIPKDIYFQEHFSETYSGKIVRKIK
;
A
#
# COMPACT_ATOMS: atom_id res chain seq x y z
N LYS A 1 12.79 13.38 -9.90
CA LYS A 1 12.74 12.05 -9.29
C LYS A 1 13.92 11.21 -9.78
N ASP A 2 14.27 10.17 -9.05
CA ASP A 2 15.38 9.27 -9.38
C ASP A 2 14.93 8.11 -10.27
N GLU A 3 15.86 7.16 -10.54
CA GLU A 3 15.59 5.99 -11.39
C GLU A 3 14.48 5.08 -10.82
N ARG A 4 14.26 5.09 -9.50
CA ARG A 4 13.20 4.35 -8.83
C ARG A 4 11.87 5.10 -8.84
N GLU A 5 11.81 6.25 -9.48
CA GLU A 5 10.68 7.18 -9.48
C GLU A 5 10.43 7.84 -8.12
N CYS A 6 11.44 7.84 -7.25
CA CYS A 6 11.35 8.47 -5.95
C CYS A 6 11.62 9.97 -6.01
N LEU A 7 10.95 10.71 -5.14
CA LEU A 7 11.08 12.14 -5.03
C LEU A 7 12.51 12.53 -4.63
N ILE A 8 13.07 13.50 -5.33
CA ILE A 8 14.35 14.14 -4.96
C ILE A 8 14.03 15.56 -4.54
N ILE A 9 14.50 15.95 -3.37
CA ILE A 9 14.33 17.30 -2.84
C ILE A 9 15.67 18.03 -2.93
N HIS A 10 15.67 19.17 -3.63
CA HIS A 10 16.83 20.05 -3.70
C HIS A 10 16.60 21.24 -2.78
N ALA A 11 17.46 21.38 -1.78
CA ALA A 11 17.36 22.46 -0.79
C ALA A 11 18.70 23.20 -0.70
N PRO A 12 19.06 24.04 -1.70
CA PRO A 12 20.37 24.67 -1.77
C PRO A 12 20.62 25.65 -0.61
N HIS A 13 19.58 26.19 0.00
CA HIS A 13 19.68 27.08 1.17
C HIS A 13 19.98 26.34 2.47
N LEU A 14 19.95 25.00 2.47
CA LEU A 14 20.28 24.15 3.61
C LEU A 14 21.60 23.43 3.37
N GLN A 15 22.69 24.19 3.15
CA GLN A 15 24.03 23.66 2.89
C GLN A 15 24.10 22.75 1.65
N GLN A 16 23.42 23.15 0.58
CA GLN A 16 23.40 22.43 -0.71
C GLN A 16 22.90 20.98 -0.61
N GLN A 17 21.94 20.74 0.25
CA GLN A 17 21.45 19.41 0.45
C GLN A 17 20.56 18.95 -0.70
N THR A 18 20.86 17.76 -1.20
CA THR A 18 19.96 17.00 -2.07
C THR A 18 19.50 15.77 -1.29
N PHE A 19 18.20 15.65 -1.13
CA PHE A 19 17.62 14.53 -0.39
C PHE A 19 16.93 13.58 -1.38
N VAL A 20 17.39 12.34 -1.42
CA VAL A 20 16.73 11.28 -2.19
C VAL A 20 15.84 10.52 -1.23
N THR A 21 14.54 10.56 -1.49
CA THR A 21 13.56 9.92 -0.61
C THR A 21 13.22 8.51 -1.09
N ASN A 22 12.50 7.76 -0.26
CA ASN A 22 11.88 6.48 -0.64
C ASN A 22 10.41 6.64 -1.01
N ASP A 23 9.98 7.86 -1.33
CA ASP A 23 8.60 8.16 -1.71
C ASP A 23 8.47 8.17 -3.24
N ILE A 24 7.68 7.23 -3.77
CA ILE A 24 7.41 7.15 -5.20
C ILE A 24 6.37 8.19 -5.56
N ILE A 25 6.66 8.94 -6.60
CA ILE A 25 5.78 10.01 -7.06
C ILE A 25 5.55 9.91 -8.58
N GLN A 26 4.45 10.51 -9.01
CA GLN A 26 4.18 10.74 -10.41
C GLN A 26 4.06 12.25 -10.63
N LEU A 27 4.88 12.79 -11.53
CA LEU A 27 4.80 14.21 -11.87
C LEU A 27 3.54 14.44 -12.70
N THR A 28 2.71 15.38 -12.26
CA THR A 28 1.49 15.78 -12.98
C THR A 28 1.74 17.01 -13.85
N ASP A 29 2.65 17.88 -13.43
CA ASP A 29 3.16 19.01 -14.21
C ASP A 29 4.54 19.42 -13.67
N ALA A 30 5.08 20.55 -14.11
CA ALA A 30 6.41 21.02 -13.71
C ALA A 30 6.53 21.36 -12.22
N THR A 31 5.41 21.60 -11.53
CA THR A 31 5.41 22.07 -10.14
C THR A 31 4.60 21.19 -9.18
N HIS A 32 3.91 20.18 -9.72
CA HIS A 32 3.03 19.32 -8.92
C HIS A 32 3.34 17.84 -9.14
N PHE A 33 3.11 17.05 -8.10
CA PHE A 33 3.25 15.60 -8.19
C PHE A 33 2.17 14.92 -7.35
N GLU A 34 1.88 13.67 -7.71
CA GLU A 34 1.03 12.79 -6.91
C GLU A 34 1.94 11.81 -6.16
N TRP A 35 1.70 11.65 -4.85
CA TRP A 35 2.40 10.65 -4.05
C TRP A 35 1.74 9.29 -4.26
N LEU A 36 2.51 8.29 -4.66
CA LEU A 36 2.00 6.95 -4.95
C LEU A 36 2.22 5.98 -3.79
N GLY A 37 3.29 6.14 -3.04
CA GLY A 37 3.59 5.29 -1.90
C GLY A 37 5.08 5.21 -1.61
N ARG A 38 5.43 4.39 -0.61
CA ARG A 38 6.82 4.14 -0.25
C ARG A 38 7.41 3.07 -1.16
N HIS A 39 8.64 3.29 -1.62
CA HIS A 39 9.34 2.33 -2.48
C HIS A 39 9.42 0.94 -1.85
N ASP A 40 9.66 0.88 -0.53
CA ASP A 40 9.81 -0.39 0.18
C ASP A 40 8.53 -1.21 0.25
N ASN A 41 7.38 -0.59 0.07
CA ASN A 41 6.08 -1.26 0.17
C ASN A 41 5.51 -1.67 -1.18
N VAL A 42 6.15 -1.32 -2.30
CA VAL A 42 5.69 -1.67 -3.65
C VAL A 42 5.58 -3.19 -3.79
N ILE A 43 4.48 -3.63 -4.36
CA ILE A 43 4.22 -5.05 -4.63
C ILE A 43 4.37 -5.30 -6.12
N ASN A 44 5.22 -6.25 -6.49
CA ASN A 44 5.36 -6.68 -7.89
C ASN A 44 4.54 -7.96 -8.10
N SER A 45 3.35 -7.81 -8.65
CA SER A 45 2.41 -8.90 -8.88
C SER A 45 2.29 -9.18 -10.37
N GLY A 46 2.89 -10.28 -10.83
CA GLY A 46 2.84 -10.67 -12.24
C GLY A 46 3.43 -9.63 -13.19
N GLY A 47 4.46 -8.90 -12.76
CA GLY A 47 5.08 -7.84 -13.55
C GLY A 47 4.39 -6.48 -13.43
N ILE A 48 3.32 -6.38 -12.64
CA ILE A 48 2.59 -5.13 -12.41
C ILE A 48 2.95 -4.60 -11.03
N LYS A 49 3.32 -3.32 -10.97
CA LYS A 49 3.61 -2.64 -9.70
C LYS A 49 2.32 -2.17 -9.06
N LEU A 50 2.10 -2.58 -7.83
CA LEU A 50 0.98 -2.15 -7.00
C LEU A 50 1.51 -1.26 -5.88
N PHE A 51 0.75 -0.21 -5.56
CA PHE A 51 1.09 0.76 -4.53
C PHE A 51 0.10 0.61 -3.36
N PRO A 52 0.50 -0.11 -2.29
CA PRO A 52 -0.41 -0.41 -1.19
C PRO A 52 -1.08 0.81 -0.57
N GLU A 53 -0.33 1.90 -0.38
CA GLU A 53 -0.85 3.11 0.25
C GLU A 53 -1.94 3.76 -0.61
N LYS A 54 -1.80 3.69 -1.93
CA LYS A 54 -2.80 4.22 -2.85
C LYS A 54 -4.07 3.36 -2.81
N ILE A 55 -3.92 2.04 -2.77
CA ILE A 55 -5.05 1.12 -2.64
C ILE A 55 -5.76 1.37 -1.30
N GLU A 56 -4.99 1.48 -0.21
CA GLU A 56 -5.53 1.73 1.13
C GLU A 56 -6.36 3.00 1.17
N SER A 57 -5.91 4.07 0.54
CA SER A 57 -6.64 5.33 0.54
C SER A 57 -7.99 5.22 -0.17
N ARG A 58 -8.07 4.39 -1.21
CA ARG A 58 -9.32 4.17 -1.95
C ARG A 58 -10.34 3.33 -1.19
N ILE A 59 -9.88 2.37 -0.40
CA ILE A 59 -10.76 1.42 0.28
C ILE A 59 -11.01 1.78 1.74
N ALA A 60 -10.33 2.79 2.28
CA ALA A 60 -10.50 3.21 3.66
C ALA A 60 -11.96 3.47 4.07
N PRO A 61 -12.82 4.09 3.22
CA PRO A 61 -14.23 4.27 3.59
C PRO A 61 -15.02 2.97 3.76
N LEU A 62 -14.53 1.87 3.22
CA LEU A 62 -15.22 0.57 3.28
C LEU A 62 -14.88 -0.24 4.52
N ILE A 63 -13.80 0.08 5.21
CA ILE A 63 -13.28 -0.70 6.33
C ILE A 63 -13.12 0.22 7.53
N PRO A 64 -13.98 0.09 8.57
CA PRO A 64 -13.90 0.95 9.75
C PRO A 64 -12.72 0.61 10.66
N GLN A 65 -12.22 -0.63 10.63
CA GLN A 65 -11.07 -1.06 11.43
C GLN A 65 -9.76 -0.61 10.79
N ARG A 66 -8.67 -0.63 11.55
CA ARG A 66 -7.34 -0.44 10.98
C ARG A 66 -7.03 -1.62 10.06
N PHE A 67 -6.37 -1.34 8.96
CA PHE A 67 -5.99 -2.36 7.99
C PHE A 67 -4.75 -1.93 7.23
N PHE A 68 -4.12 -2.88 6.55
CA PHE A 68 -3.06 -2.57 5.59
C PHE A 68 -3.07 -3.59 4.45
N ILE A 69 -2.48 -3.18 3.33
CA ILE A 69 -2.21 -4.04 2.19
C ILE A 69 -0.73 -4.39 2.22
N THR A 70 -0.42 -5.66 2.08
CA THR A 70 0.97 -6.13 2.01
C THR A 70 1.09 -7.23 0.98
N SER A 71 2.30 -7.78 0.84
CA SER A 71 2.56 -8.84 -0.12
C SER A 71 2.83 -10.17 0.57
N GLU A 72 2.49 -11.24 -0.12
CA GLU A 72 2.93 -12.59 0.17
C GLU A 72 3.60 -13.18 -1.06
N PRO A 73 4.55 -14.10 -0.88
CA PRO A 73 5.08 -14.84 -2.03
C PRO A 73 3.98 -15.63 -2.73
N ASP A 74 4.03 -15.65 -4.06
CA ASP A 74 3.09 -16.40 -4.89
C ASP A 74 3.88 -17.07 -6.02
N SER A 75 3.62 -18.36 -6.24
CA SER A 75 4.38 -19.17 -7.22
C SER A 75 4.15 -18.71 -8.68
N ARG A 76 3.00 -18.10 -8.98
CA ARG A 76 2.67 -17.64 -10.34
C ARG A 76 3.00 -16.19 -10.56
N LEU A 77 2.76 -15.33 -9.55
CA LEU A 77 2.85 -13.89 -9.68
C LEU A 77 4.15 -13.31 -9.12
N GLY A 78 4.94 -14.13 -8.43
CA GLY A 78 6.08 -13.66 -7.64
C GLY A 78 5.63 -13.14 -6.29
N GLN A 79 4.76 -12.14 -6.29
CA GLN A 79 4.11 -11.62 -5.10
C GLN A 79 2.62 -11.45 -5.38
N LYS A 80 1.80 -11.59 -4.35
CA LYS A 80 0.37 -11.27 -4.41
C LYS A 80 0.03 -10.25 -3.32
N ALA A 81 -0.92 -9.39 -3.60
CA ALA A 81 -1.43 -8.44 -2.61
C ALA A 81 -2.42 -9.14 -1.68
N VAL A 82 -2.31 -8.88 -0.39
CA VAL A 82 -3.22 -9.39 0.63
C VAL A 82 -3.67 -8.24 1.52
N LEU A 83 -4.90 -8.33 2.01
CA LEU A 83 -5.49 -7.37 2.92
C LEU A 83 -5.46 -7.95 4.33
N VAL A 84 -4.94 -7.18 5.29
CA VAL A 84 -4.91 -7.58 6.70
C VAL A 84 -5.73 -6.58 7.51
N ILE A 85 -6.71 -7.06 8.24
CA ILE A 85 -7.65 -6.23 9.01
C ILE A 85 -7.45 -6.50 10.50
N GLU A 86 -7.38 -5.42 11.28
CA GLU A 86 -7.30 -5.53 12.74
C GLU A 86 -8.70 -5.81 13.30
N SER A 87 -9.00 -7.09 13.46
CA SER A 87 -10.30 -7.55 13.91
C SER A 87 -10.25 -9.04 14.24
N ALA A 88 -11.23 -9.54 14.97
CA ALA A 88 -11.52 -10.97 14.97
C ALA A 88 -12.00 -11.38 13.56
N SER A 89 -11.90 -12.67 13.25
CA SER A 89 -12.27 -13.17 11.93
C SER A 89 -13.72 -12.86 11.57
N TRP A 90 -13.95 -12.42 10.36
CA TRP A 90 -15.27 -12.17 9.81
C TRP A 90 -15.86 -13.46 9.22
N SER A 91 -17.19 -13.50 9.07
CA SER A 91 -17.86 -14.58 8.37
C SER A 91 -17.51 -14.56 6.87
N ALA A 92 -17.71 -15.69 6.21
CA ALA A 92 -17.53 -15.80 4.76
C ALA A 92 -18.42 -14.80 4.01
N THR A 93 -19.65 -14.58 4.49
CA THR A 93 -20.60 -13.63 3.89
C THR A 93 -20.07 -12.20 3.97
N GLU A 94 -19.53 -11.79 5.11
CA GLU A 94 -18.94 -10.46 5.29
C GLU A 94 -17.73 -10.25 4.38
N CYS A 95 -16.86 -11.25 4.27
CA CYS A 95 -15.71 -11.19 3.36
C CYS A 95 -16.13 -11.08 1.90
N GLN A 96 -17.16 -11.83 1.47
CA GLN A 96 -17.67 -11.76 0.12
C GLN A 96 -18.29 -10.40 -0.20
N LYS A 97 -19.00 -9.83 0.77
CA LYS A 97 -19.57 -8.49 0.62
C LYS A 97 -18.47 -7.46 0.44
N LEU A 98 -17.41 -7.51 1.24
CA LEU A 98 -16.28 -6.62 1.11
C LEU A 98 -15.61 -6.77 -0.26
N LEU A 99 -15.35 -8.00 -0.72
CA LEU A 99 -14.75 -8.25 -2.02
C LEU A 99 -15.56 -7.65 -3.16
N ARG A 100 -16.88 -7.73 -3.10
CA ARG A 100 -17.76 -7.09 -4.10
C ARG A 100 -17.60 -5.58 -4.10
N GLN A 101 -17.51 -4.97 -2.92
CA GLN A 101 -17.28 -3.53 -2.80
C GLN A 101 -15.91 -3.14 -3.35
N LEU A 102 -14.88 -3.94 -3.08
CA LEU A 102 -13.54 -3.69 -3.60
C LEU A 102 -13.50 -3.74 -5.12
N ARG A 103 -14.24 -4.67 -5.74
CA ARG A 103 -14.30 -4.77 -7.21
C ARG A 103 -14.89 -3.53 -7.85
N SER A 104 -15.70 -2.77 -7.15
CA SER A 104 -16.31 -1.55 -7.69
C SER A 104 -15.37 -0.34 -7.63
N CYS A 105 -14.31 -0.37 -6.82
CA CYS A 105 -13.42 0.78 -6.64
C CYS A 105 -11.95 0.51 -6.99
N LEU A 106 -11.57 -0.74 -7.22
CA LEU A 106 -10.21 -1.12 -7.58
C LEU A 106 -10.16 -1.80 -8.95
N SER A 107 -9.02 -1.66 -9.63
CA SER A 107 -8.78 -2.43 -10.84
C SER A 107 -8.61 -3.92 -10.48
N PRO A 108 -8.81 -4.85 -11.45
CA PRO A 108 -8.64 -6.29 -11.17
C PRO A 108 -7.29 -6.66 -10.59
N TYR A 109 -6.23 -5.93 -10.95
CA TYR A 109 -4.87 -6.20 -10.46
C TYR A 109 -4.69 -5.80 -9.01
N GLU A 110 -5.45 -4.81 -8.54
CA GLU A 110 -5.31 -4.22 -7.21
C GLU A 110 -6.13 -4.96 -6.15
N ILE A 111 -7.07 -5.81 -6.56
CA ILE A 111 -7.91 -6.55 -5.63
C ILE A 111 -7.07 -7.56 -4.86
N PRO A 112 -7.09 -7.51 -3.51
CA PRO A 112 -6.33 -8.48 -2.71
C PRO A 112 -6.78 -9.91 -2.99
N LYS A 113 -5.82 -10.82 -3.06
CA LYS A 113 -6.10 -12.24 -3.31
C LYS A 113 -6.59 -12.96 -2.06
N ASP A 114 -6.16 -12.50 -0.90
CA ASP A 114 -6.57 -13.06 0.40
C ASP A 114 -6.85 -11.95 1.39
N ILE A 115 -7.69 -12.25 2.38
CA ILE A 115 -8.01 -11.37 3.49
C ILE A 115 -7.64 -12.10 4.78
N TYR A 116 -6.78 -11.48 5.58
CA TYR A 116 -6.35 -12.01 6.87
C TYR A 116 -6.84 -11.11 7.99
N PHE A 117 -6.97 -11.68 9.17
CA PHE A 117 -7.39 -10.96 10.36
C PHE A 117 -6.36 -11.12 11.46
N GLN A 118 -6.03 -10.02 12.12
CA GLN A 118 -5.21 -10.00 13.32
C GLN A 118 -5.98 -9.23 14.39
N GLU A 119 -6.07 -9.77 15.58
CA GLU A 119 -6.82 -9.09 16.65
C GLU A 119 -6.17 -7.77 17.04
N HIS A 120 -4.82 -7.73 17.04
CA HIS A 120 -4.05 -6.53 17.39
C HIS A 120 -2.84 -6.41 16.46
N PHE A 121 -2.67 -5.24 15.86
CA PHE A 121 -1.49 -4.93 15.08
C PHE A 121 -0.32 -4.56 15.98
N SER A 122 0.89 -4.95 15.56
CA SER A 122 2.12 -4.44 16.14
C SER A 122 2.35 -3.01 15.65
N GLU A 123 2.90 -2.17 16.52
CA GLU A 123 3.20 -0.79 16.18
C GLU A 123 4.70 -0.52 16.36
N THR A 124 5.22 0.41 15.57
CA THR A 124 6.58 0.91 15.75
C THR A 124 6.61 1.82 16.98
N TYR A 125 7.81 2.18 17.42
CA TYR A 125 7.99 3.10 18.54
C TYR A 125 7.27 4.44 18.31
N SER A 126 7.15 4.89 17.06
CA SER A 126 6.44 6.13 16.72
C SER A 126 4.93 5.97 16.52
N GLY A 127 4.39 4.79 16.78
CA GLY A 127 2.95 4.51 16.65
C GLY A 127 2.47 4.11 15.27
N LYS A 128 3.39 3.81 14.36
CA LYS A 128 3.04 3.35 13.01
C LYS A 128 2.80 1.84 12.99
N ILE A 129 1.84 1.40 12.20
CA ILE A 129 1.52 -0.02 12.04
C ILE A 129 2.71 -0.75 11.40
N VAL A 130 3.10 -1.89 12.00
CA VAL A 130 4.05 -2.80 11.38
C VAL A 130 3.30 -3.65 10.37
N ARG A 131 3.64 -3.49 9.09
CA ARG A 131 2.94 -4.13 7.96
C ARG A 131 3.45 -5.55 7.74
N LYS A 132 3.28 -6.42 8.74
CA LYS A 132 3.69 -7.82 8.66
C LYS A 132 2.55 -8.72 9.08
N ILE A 133 2.39 -9.81 8.34
CA ILE A 133 1.46 -10.88 8.69
C ILE A 133 2.07 -11.67 9.84
N LYS A 134 1.29 -11.91 10.87
CA LYS A 134 1.70 -12.73 12.00
C LYS A 134 1.23 -14.18 11.82
#